data_6cca616fca98a09ba2e11e5e3eef9b74
#
_entry.id   6cca616fca98a09ba2e11e5e3eef9b74
#
_cell.length_a   1.000
_cell.length_b   1.000
_cell.length_c   1.000
_cell.angle_alpha   90.00
_cell.angle_beta   90.00
_cell.angle_gamma   90.00
#
_symmetry.space_group_name_H-M   'P 1'
#
loop_
_entity.id
_entity.type
_entity.pdbx_description
1 polymer ?
#
loop_
_entity_poly.entity_id
_entity_poly.type
_entity_poly.pdbx_seq_one_letter_code
_entity_poly.pdbx_strand_id
1 'polypeptide(L)'
;MNYKKLGNTNLDVSTICLGTMTWGEQNTQEEGFEQMDYALDQGVNFWDTAEIYSIPMREETYGETERIIGNWFQKSKKRNKVVLATKVCGSTSNKYIRGGGYNFGKKKIAQALDESLKRLKTDYIDLYQLHWPERNVNNFGRLGYEHKENNWNKFEDVLAN
;
A
#
# COMPACT_ATOMS: atom_id res chain seq x y z
N MET A 1 8.09 21.60 -8.89
CA MET A 1 8.32 20.46 -7.96
C MET A 1 9.79 20.07 -7.98
N ASN A 2 10.37 19.71 -6.83
CA ASN A 2 11.73 19.18 -6.76
C ASN A 2 11.67 17.65 -6.77
N TYR A 3 12.68 17.03 -7.38
CA TYR A 3 12.80 15.57 -7.47
C TYR A 3 14.13 15.09 -6.88
N LYS A 4 14.14 13.84 -6.41
CA LYS A 4 15.35 13.16 -5.94
C LYS A 4 15.27 11.67 -6.24
N LYS A 5 16.41 10.99 -6.24
CA LYS A 5 16.45 9.52 -6.37
C LYS A 5 15.83 8.86 -5.14
N LEU A 6 15.02 7.83 -5.36
CA LEU A 6 14.50 6.96 -4.31
C LEU A 6 15.62 5.99 -3.89
N GLY A 7 16.34 6.35 -2.82
CA GLY A 7 17.50 5.57 -2.37
C GLY A 7 18.54 5.40 -3.49
N ASN A 8 19.00 4.17 -3.67
CA ASN A 8 19.98 3.79 -4.69
C ASN A 8 19.35 3.32 -6.01
N THR A 9 18.07 3.60 -6.22
CA THR A 9 17.34 3.21 -7.44
C THR A 9 17.48 4.25 -8.54
N ASN A 10 17.02 3.91 -9.75
CA ASN A 10 16.93 4.86 -10.87
C ASN A 10 15.62 5.68 -10.87
N LEU A 11 14.75 5.51 -9.87
CA LEU A 11 13.48 6.20 -9.78
C LEU A 11 13.68 7.65 -9.30
N ASP A 12 13.22 8.60 -10.09
CA ASP A 12 13.12 10.01 -9.70
C ASP A 12 11.73 10.28 -9.11
N VAL A 13 11.69 10.58 -7.82
CA VAL A 13 10.45 10.85 -7.10
C VAL A 13 10.35 12.32 -6.67
N SER A 14 9.15 12.86 -6.72
CA SER A 14 8.87 14.17 -6.13
C SER A 14 9.16 14.16 -4.63
N THR A 15 9.66 15.28 -4.10
CA THR A 15 9.96 15.42 -2.67
C THR A 15 8.69 15.43 -1.78
N ILE A 16 7.53 15.60 -2.41
CA ILE A 16 6.21 15.44 -1.81
C ILE A 16 5.62 14.12 -2.32
N CYS A 17 5.02 13.34 -1.43
CA CYS A 17 4.31 12.11 -1.75
C CYS A 17 2.81 12.30 -1.54
N LEU A 18 1.99 11.84 -2.49
CA LEU A 18 0.54 11.81 -2.34
C LEU A 18 0.14 10.57 -1.52
N GLY A 19 -0.33 10.78 -0.30
CA GLY A 19 -0.98 9.75 0.50
C GLY A 19 -2.44 9.56 0.10
N THR A 20 -2.94 8.33 0.15
CA THR A 20 -4.24 7.99 -0.46
C THR A 20 -5.21 7.27 0.49
N MET A 21 -4.87 7.11 1.75
CA MET A 21 -5.52 6.17 2.66
C MET A 21 -6.99 6.45 2.99
N THR A 22 -7.54 7.58 2.56
CA THR A 22 -8.92 7.99 2.88
C THR A 22 -9.92 7.73 1.76
N TRP A 23 -9.43 7.43 0.55
CA TRP A 23 -10.29 7.24 -0.63
C TRP A 23 -11.06 5.92 -0.57
N GLY A 24 -12.38 6.02 -0.66
CA GLY A 24 -13.30 4.90 -0.54
C GLY A 24 -13.98 4.78 0.82
N GLU A 25 -13.62 5.64 1.79
CA GLU A 25 -14.29 5.79 3.08
C GLU A 25 -14.64 7.24 3.37
N GLN A 26 -13.63 8.10 3.50
CA GLN A 26 -13.81 9.53 3.82
C GLN A 26 -13.94 10.39 2.56
N ASN A 27 -13.42 9.91 1.44
CA ASN A 27 -13.50 10.58 0.15
C ASN A 27 -14.08 9.63 -0.89
N THR A 28 -14.82 10.19 -1.83
CA THR A 28 -15.36 9.47 -2.98
C THR A 28 -14.29 9.16 -4.01
N GLN A 29 -14.62 8.31 -4.98
CA GLN A 29 -13.76 8.05 -6.13
C GLN A 29 -13.51 9.33 -6.94
N GLU A 30 -14.52 10.16 -7.13
CA GLU A 30 -14.46 11.40 -7.89
C GLU A 30 -13.49 12.39 -7.24
N GLU A 31 -13.58 12.57 -5.91
CA GLU A 31 -12.63 13.39 -5.14
C GLU A 31 -11.21 12.85 -5.23
N GLY A 32 -11.04 11.52 -5.19
CA GLY A 32 -9.75 10.86 -5.40
C GLY A 32 -9.18 11.15 -6.79
N PHE A 33 -10.02 11.14 -7.82
CA PHE A 33 -9.61 11.48 -9.20
C PHE A 33 -9.15 12.93 -9.32
N GLU A 34 -9.88 13.87 -8.74
CA GLU A 34 -9.50 15.29 -8.72
C GLU A 34 -8.16 15.50 -8.02
N GLN A 35 -7.95 14.82 -6.88
CA GLN A 35 -6.68 14.90 -6.13
C GLN A 35 -5.52 14.30 -6.94
N MET A 36 -5.71 13.16 -7.62
CA MET A 36 -4.69 12.54 -8.47
C MET A 36 -4.32 13.41 -9.67
N ASP A 37 -5.33 13.98 -10.36
CA ASP A 37 -5.10 14.88 -11.49
C ASP A 37 -4.35 16.14 -11.03
N TYR A 38 -4.81 16.77 -9.97
CA TYR A 38 -4.15 17.96 -9.40
C TYR A 38 -2.71 17.67 -8.95
N ALA A 39 -2.49 16.57 -8.23
CA ALA A 39 -1.16 16.20 -7.75
C ALA A 39 -0.19 16.02 -8.92
N LEU A 40 -0.61 15.30 -9.96
CA LEU A 40 0.22 15.07 -11.14
C LEU A 40 0.49 16.37 -11.92
N ASP A 41 -0.50 17.25 -12.05
CA ASP A 41 -0.35 18.56 -12.70
C ASP A 41 0.61 19.47 -11.92
N GLN A 42 0.69 19.33 -10.59
CA GLN A 42 1.69 20.00 -9.75
C GLN A 42 3.06 19.28 -9.73
N GLY A 43 3.21 18.20 -10.48
CA GLY A 43 4.44 17.42 -10.60
C GLY A 43 4.67 16.44 -9.43
N VAL A 44 3.64 16.12 -8.63
CA VAL A 44 3.73 15.09 -7.60
C VAL A 44 3.53 13.72 -8.25
N ASN A 45 4.64 13.04 -8.56
CA ASN A 45 4.63 11.74 -9.22
C ASN A 45 4.77 10.55 -8.26
N PHE A 46 5.07 10.76 -6.98
CA PHE A 46 5.22 9.69 -5.99
C PHE A 46 3.92 9.53 -5.19
N TRP A 47 3.28 8.35 -5.29
CA TRP A 47 2.00 8.06 -4.65
C TRP A 47 2.12 6.85 -3.75
N ASP A 48 1.52 6.93 -2.56
CA ASP A 48 1.58 5.89 -1.55
C ASP A 48 0.17 5.38 -1.21
N THR A 49 -0.03 4.09 -1.40
CA THR A 49 -1.24 3.36 -1.05
C THR A 49 -0.92 2.09 -0.27
N ALA A 50 -1.91 1.26 0.05
CA ALA A 50 -1.74 -0.06 0.65
C ALA A 50 -2.94 -0.96 0.37
N GLU A 51 -2.73 -2.28 0.39
CA GLU A 51 -3.80 -3.25 0.20
C GLU A 51 -4.95 -3.11 1.21
N ILE A 52 -4.64 -2.65 2.44
CA ILE A 52 -5.63 -2.53 3.50
C ILE A 52 -6.45 -1.23 3.45
N TYR A 53 -6.06 -0.29 2.57
CA TYR A 53 -6.79 0.98 2.49
C TYR A 53 -8.12 0.79 1.74
N SER A 54 -9.14 1.47 2.16
CA SER A 54 -9.23 2.72 2.93
C SER A 54 -9.23 2.53 4.45
N ILE A 55 -9.06 3.65 5.15
CA ILE A 55 -9.09 3.73 6.61
C ILE A 55 -10.29 4.56 7.06
N PRO A 56 -11.05 4.13 8.10
CA PRO A 56 -10.83 2.96 8.95
C PRO A 56 -10.99 1.63 8.21
N MET A 57 -10.22 0.62 8.65
CA MET A 57 -10.23 -0.71 8.03
C MET A 57 -11.58 -1.42 8.24
N ARG A 58 -12.23 -1.79 7.12
CA ARG A 58 -13.47 -2.59 7.10
C ARG A 58 -13.38 -3.64 6.01
N GLU A 59 -14.12 -4.74 6.16
CA GLU A 59 -14.17 -5.78 5.14
C GLU A 59 -14.75 -5.28 3.82
N GLU A 60 -15.79 -4.44 3.90
CA GLU A 60 -16.53 -3.90 2.77
C GLU A 60 -15.68 -2.95 1.91
N THR A 61 -14.75 -2.24 2.52
CA THR A 61 -13.89 -1.24 1.86
C THR A 61 -12.43 -1.67 1.73
N TYR A 62 -12.14 -2.92 2.07
CA TYR A 62 -10.80 -3.50 1.89
C TYR A 62 -10.32 -3.42 0.44
N GLY A 63 -9.19 -2.74 0.25
CA GLY A 63 -8.58 -2.53 -1.07
C GLY A 63 -9.28 -1.51 -1.95
N GLU A 64 -10.26 -0.75 -1.44
CA GLU A 64 -11.01 0.21 -2.24
C GLU A 64 -10.15 1.34 -2.77
N THR A 65 -9.20 1.83 -1.99
CA THR A 65 -8.25 2.85 -2.44
C THR A 65 -7.44 2.39 -3.65
N GLU A 66 -6.95 1.14 -3.65
CA GLU A 66 -6.24 0.58 -4.81
C GLU A 66 -7.18 0.43 -6.02
N ARG A 67 -8.47 0.08 -5.83
CA ARG A 67 -9.46 0.04 -6.92
C ARG A 67 -9.70 1.41 -7.52
N ILE A 68 -9.82 2.45 -6.70
CA ILE A 68 -9.97 3.84 -7.14
C ILE A 68 -8.76 4.28 -7.97
N ILE A 69 -7.54 4.02 -7.51
CA ILE A 69 -6.31 4.31 -8.25
C ILE A 69 -6.28 3.55 -9.58
N GLY A 70 -6.63 2.26 -9.56
CA GLY A 70 -6.70 1.43 -10.76
C GLY A 70 -7.72 1.93 -11.78
N ASN A 71 -8.87 2.40 -11.33
CA ASN A 71 -9.88 3.04 -12.19
C ASN A 71 -9.34 4.31 -12.84
N TRP A 72 -8.61 5.12 -12.06
CA TRP A 72 -7.97 6.32 -12.60
C TRP A 72 -6.88 5.98 -13.63
N PHE A 73 -6.04 4.97 -13.39
CA PHE A 73 -5.05 4.53 -14.37
C PHE A 73 -5.70 4.09 -15.69
N GLN A 74 -6.80 3.35 -15.60
CA GLN A 74 -7.54 2.94 -16.81
C GLN A 74 -8.12 4.13 -17.58
N LYS A 75 -8.68 5.12 -16.86
CA LYS A 75 -9.30 6.32 -17.46
C LYS A 75 -8.25 7.26 -18.05
N SER A 76 -7.22 7.58 -17.26
CA SER A 76 -6.23 8.59 -17.62
C SER A 76 -5.16 8.12 -18.62
N LYS A 77 -4.87 6.80 -18.62
CA LYS A 77 -3.73 6.19 -19.32
C LYS A 77 -2.36 6.74 -18.89
N LYS A 78 -2.27 7.27 -17.67
CA LYS A 78 -1.06 7.93 -17.13
C LYS A 78 -0.28 7.06 -16.13
N ARG A 79 -0.46 5.71 -16.10
CA ARG A 79 0.26 4.83 -15.15
C ARG A 79 1.78 5.05 -15.17
N ASN A 80 2.36 5.23 -16.33
CA ASN A 80 3.80 5.44 -16.53
C ASN A 80 4.31 6.84 -16.08
N LYS A 81 3.44 7.72 -15.62
CA LYS A 81 3.80 9.04 -15.04
C LYS A 81 3.90 9.01 -13.52
N VAL A 82 3.54 7.88 -12.90
CA VAL A 82 3.44 7.73 -11.46
C VAL A 82 4.42 6.68 -10.98
N VAL A 83 5.21 7.02 -9.96
CA VAL A 83 5.96 6.07 -9.13
C VAL A 83 5.03 5.65 -8.00
N LEU A 84 4.53 4.42 -8.08
CA LEU A 84 3.50 3.90 -7.18
C LEU A 84 4.12 3.00 -6.11
N ALA A 85 3.90 3.37 -4.85
CA ALA A 85 4.17 2.53 -3.71
C ALA A 85 2.87 1.88 -3.20
N THR A 86 2.89 0.56 -2.95
CA THR A 86 1.85 -0.11 -2.17
C THR A 86 2.48 -1.06 -1.15
N LYS A 87 1.65 -1.65 -0.26
CA LYS A 87 2.16 -2.35 0.91
C LYS A 87 1.38 -3.63 1.18
N VAL A 88 2.10 -4.70 1.51
CA VAL A 88 1.49 -5.90 2.08
C VAL A 88 1.23 -5.71 3.57
N CYS A 89 0.03 -6.07 4.01
CA CYS A 89 -0.38 -6.05 5.41
C CYS A 89 0.50 -6.99 6.25
N GLY A 90 0.98 -6.52 7.39
CA GLY A 90 1.64 -7.36 8.39
C GLY A 90 0.66 -8.28 9.12
N SER A 91 1.03 -8.76 10.31
CA SER A 91 0.14 -9.61 11.11
C SER A 91 -1.16 -8.89 11.46
N THR A 92 -2.28 -9.59 11.35
CA THR A 92 -3.61 -9.04 11.64
C THR A 92 -4.56 -10.11 12.17
N SER A 93 -5.54 -9.70 12.98
CA SER A 93 -6.66 -10.55 13.41
C SER A 93 -7.82 -10.57 12.41
N ASN A 94 -7.80 -9.68 11.41
CA ASN A 94 -8.86 -9.55 10.41
C ASN A 94 -8.84 -10.73 9.43
N LYS A 95 -9.82 -11.61 9.54
CA LYS A 95 -9.88 -12.86 8.77
C LYS A 95 -10.09 -12.63 7.26
N TYR A 96 -10.70 -11.53 6.86
CA TYR A 96 -10.89 -11.18 5.45
C TYR A 96 -9.56 -10.87 4.74
N ILE A 97 -8.49 -10.59 5.49
CA ILE A 97 -7.14 -10.43 4.93
C ILE A 97 -6.43 -11.80 4.97
N ARG A 98 -6.60 -12.60 3.93
CA ARG A 98 -5.96 -13.92 3.74
C ARG A 98 -6.04 -14.84 4.98
N GLY A 99 -7.19 -14.84 5.67
CA GLY A 99 -7.44 -15.65 6.86
C GLY A 99 -6.85 -15.10 8.16
N GLY A 100 -6.23 -13.92 8.12
CA GLY A 100 -5.56 -13.30 9.28
C GLY A 100 -4.21 -13.96 9.64
N GLY A 101 -3.69 -13.65 10.82
CA GLY A 101 -2.39 -14.15 11.31
C GLY A 101 -1.20 -13.47 10.64
N TYR A 102 -0.10 -14.20 10.50
CA TYR A 102 1.12 -13.72 9.85
C TYR A 102 0.99 -13.70 8.33
N ASN A 103 1.46 -12.65 7.68
CA ASN A 103 1.25 -12.39 6.25
C ASN A 103 2.54 -12.33 5.41
N PHE A 104 3.72 -12.38 6.02
CA PHE A 104 4.99 -12.24 5.31
C PHE A 104 5.61 -13.57 4.85
N GLY A 105 4.87 -14.67 4.91
CA GLY A 105 5.28 -15.90 4.23
C GLY A 105 5.17 -15.75 2.70
N LYS A 106 6.10 -16.36 1.95
CA LYS A 106 6.21 -16.29 0.48
C LYS A 106 4.89 -16.37 -0.26
N LYS A 107 4.07 -17.39 0.06
CA LYS A 107 2.76 -17.59 -0.60
C LYS A 107 1.79 -16.43 -0.36
N LYS A 108 1.76 -15.90 0.87
CA LYS A 108 0.86 -14.79 1.22
C LYS A 108 1.32 -13.47 0.63
N ILE A 109 2.64 -13.22 0.56
CA ILE A 109 3.19 -12.03 -0.13
C ILE A 109 2.86 -12.09 -1.62
N ALA A 110 3.09 -13.23 -2.29
CA ALA A 110 2.75 -13.40 -3.70
C ALA A 110 1.26 -13.18 -3.95
N GLN A 111 0.40 -13.80 -3.13
CA GLN A 111 -1.06 -13.59 -3.23
C GLN A 111 -1.44 -12.11 -3.04
N ALA A 112 -0.87 -11.44 -2.03
CA ALA A 112 -1.14 -10.02 -1.77
C ALA A 112 -0.73 -9.15 -2.95
N LEU A 113 0.44 -9.42 -3.54
CA LEU A 113 0.94 -8.70 -4.72
C LEU A 113 0.01 -8.89 -5.92
N ASP A 114 -0.37 -10.13 -6.22
CA ASP A 114 -1.29 -10.44 -7.33
C ASP A 114 -2.65 -9.76 -7.15
N GLU A 115 -3.17 -9.74 -5.92
CA GLU A 115 -4.43 -9.07 -5.60
C GLU A 115 -4.32 -7.54 -5.74
N SER A 116 -3.20 -6.94 -5.30
CA SER A 116 -2.94 -5.51 -5.47
C SER A 116 -2.80 -5.12 -6.94
N LEU A 117 -2.07 -5.89 -7.75
CA LEU A 117 -1.95 -5.66 -9.19
C LEU A 117 -3.32 -5.69 -9.89
N LYS A 118 -4.20 -6.63 -9.51
CA LYS A 118 -5.57 -6.70 -10.04
C LYS A 118 -6.40 -5.48 -9.66
N ARG A 119 -6.36 -5.02 -8.38
CA ARG A 119 -7.09 -3.83 -7.93
C ARG A 119 -6.56 -2.57 -8.61
N LEU A 120 -5.24 -2.43 -8.69
CA LEU A 120 -4.55 -1.30 -9.32
C LEU A 120 -4.63 -1.32 -10.85
N LYS A 121 -5.06 -2.45 -11.46
CA LYS A 121 -5.21 -2.63 -12.91
C LYS A 121 -3.93 -2.30 -13.67
N THR A 122 -2.81 -2.76 -13.16
CA THR A 122 -1.45 -2.59 -13.70
C THR A 122 -0.68 -3.91 -13.55
N ASP A 123 0.34 -4.07 -14.35
CA ASP A 123 1.22 -5.25 -14.36
C ASP A 123 2.52 -5.06 -13.56
N TYR A 124 2.73 -3.86 -12.99
CA TYR A 124 3.89 -3.56 -12.16
C TYR A 124 3.60 -2.60 -11.02
N ILE A 125 4.42 -2.69 -9.97
CA ILE A 125 4.49 -1.78 -8.82
C ILE A 125 5.93 -1.29 -8.73
N ASP A 126 6.12 0.02 -8.48
CA ASP A 126 7.47 0.61 -8.44
C ASP A 126 8.15 0.39 -7.08
N LEU A 127 7.38 0.41 -5.99
CA LEU A 127 7.86 0.16 -4.63
C LEU A 127 6.85 -0.71 -3.86
N TYR A 128 7.27 -1.91 -3.46
CA TYR A 128 6.46 -2.80 -2.63
C TYR A 128 7.01 -2.85 -1.21
N GLN A 129 6.16 -2.55 -0.23
CA GLN A 129 6.57 -2.33 1.16
C GLN A 129 5.96 -3.36 2.10
N LEU A 130 6.67 -3.68 3.19
CA LEU A 130 6.12 -4.36 4.35
C LEU A 130 5.48 -3.32 5.27
N HIS A 131 4.15 -3.38 5.48
CA HIS A 131 3.40 -2.28 6.10
C HIS A 131 3.76 -2.07 7.57
N TRP A 132 3.96 -3.14 8.33
CA TRP A 132 4.47 -3.15 9.70
C TRP A 132 5.10 -4.49 10.03
N PRO A 133 6.00 -4.55 11.05
CA PRO A 133 6.62 -5.81 11.45
C PRO A 133 5.61 -6.85 11.92
N GLU A 134 5.88 -8.14 11.71
CA GLU A 134 5.04 -9.23 12.21
C GLU A 134 5.25 -9.54 13.71
N ARG A 135 6.38 -9.13 14.28
CA ARG A 135 6.60 -9.23 15.71
C ARG A 135 5.60 -8.38 16.50
N ASN A 136 5.41 -8.69 17.77
CA ASN A 136 4.63 -7.83 18.66
C ASN A 136 5.19 -6.41 18.67
N VAL A 137 4.31 -5.46 18.47
CA VAL A 137 4.60 -4.02 18.47
C VAL A 137 3.45 -3.27 19.12
N ASN A 138 3.74 -2.10 19.66
CA ASN A 138 2.70 -1.13 20.01
C ASN A 138 2.22 -0.45 18.74
N ASN A 139 1.04 -0.79 18.28
CA ASN A 139 0.47 -0.21 17.07
C ASN A 139 -0.94 0.31 17.34
N PHE A 140 -1.40 1.24 16.51
CA PHE A 140 -2.77 1.77 16.50
C PHE A 140 -3.29 2.20 17.88
N GLY A 141 -2.48 2.95 18.64
CA GLY A 141 -2.88 3.54 19.92
C GLY A 141 -2.80 2.60 21.12
N ARG A 142 -2.28 1.40 20.98
CA ARG A 142 -2.01 0.53 22.14
C ARG A 142 -0.87 1.09 22.97
N LEU A 143 -1.13 1.34 24.24
CA LEU A 143 -0.11 1.71 25.24
C LEU A 143 0.38 0.43 25.94
N GLY A 144 1.66 0.31 26.17
CA GLY A 144 2.26 -0.84 26.80
C GLY A 144 2.65 -1.96 25.83
N TYR A 145 3.90 -2.37 25.92
CA TYR A 145 4.46 -3.46 25.13
C TYR A 145 4.52 -4.73 25.97
N GLU A 146 3.94 -5.81 25.47
CA GLU A 146 4.07 -7.15 26.04
C GLU A 146 4.92 -7.98 25.10
N HIS A 147 6.12 -8.37 25.55
CA HIS A 147 6.96 -9.27 24.76
C HIS A 147 6.33 -10.66 24.72
N LYS A 148 6.16 -11.20 23.50
CA LYS A 148 5.74 -12.58 23.25
C LYS A 148 6.69 -13.19 22.24
N GLU A 149 7.29 -14.30 22.59
CA GLU A 149 7.95 -15.13 21.59
C GLU A 149 6.89 -15.85 20.77
N ASN A 150 6.85 -15.54 19.49
CA ASN A 150 5.90 -16.10 18.56
C ASN A 150 6.62 -16.63 17.31
N ASN A 151 5.97 -17.52 16.59
CA ASN A 151 6.45 -18.04 15.30
C ASN A 151 6.14 -17.04 14.16
N TRP A 152 6.64 -15.79 14.28
CA TRP A 152 6.54 -14.83 13.17
C TRP A 152 7.62 -15.06 12.12
N ASN A 153 7.39 -14.59 10.89
CA ASN A 153 8.42 -14.60 9.87
C ASN A 153 9.54 -13.63 10.25
N LYS A 154 10.77 -14.14 10.32
CA LYS A 154 11.94 -13.29 10.55
C LYS A 154 12.25 -12.47 9.31
N PHE A 155 12.89 -11.34 9.50
CA PHE A 155 13.22 -10.44 8.40
C PHE A 155 14.07 -11.12 7.33
N GLU A 156 15.04 -11.96 7.74
CA GLU A 156 15.89 -12.74 6.86
C GLU A 156 15.08 -13.73 6.00
N ASP A 157 14.07 -14.38 6.61
CA ASP A 157 13.20 -15.32 5.89
C ASP A 157 12.31 -14.58 4.88
N VAL A 158 11.89 -13.35 5.20
CA VAL A 158 11.10 -12.51 4.29
C VAL A 158 11.93 -12.05 3.09
N LEU A 159 13.19 -11.66 3.32
CA LEU A 159 14.11 -11.25 2.24
C LEU A 159 14.52 -12.40 1.33
N ALA A 160 14.55 -13.63 1.84
CA ALA A 160 14.89 -14.83 1.06
C ALA A 160 13.73 -15.31 0.16
N ASN A 161 12.56 -14.69 0.26
CA ASN A 161 11.35 -15.02 -0.49
C ASN A 161 11.15 -14.11 -1.69
#